data_483ed61726ade41852cc3e4846aacf3b
#
_entry.id   483ed61726ade41852cc3e4846aacf3b
#
_cell.length_a   1.000
_cell.length_b   1.000
_cell.length_c   1.000
_cell.angle_alpha   90.00
_cell.angle_beta   90.00
_cell.angle_gamma   90.00
#
_symmetry.space_group_name_H-M   'P 1'
#
loop_
_entity.id
_entity.type
_entity.pdbx_description
1 polymer ?
#
loop_
_entity_poly.entity_id
_entity_poly.type
_entity_poly.pdbx_seq_one_letter_code
_entity_poly.pdbx_strand_id
1 'polypeptide(L)'
;MHQAEYVLRDFNNSVKCLNKGGLIFLDDVLPINEREQNKIPIKHAYENGILKYREPWTGDVWKFVYYLLKNNGDKLNHKLFTHQNYRGVLKLEVKDNIEISPTMIEEIEKFDYNTDFNKYKQLLMTNTLNTID
;
A
#
# COMPACT_ATOMS: atom_id res chain seq x y z
N MET A 1 -2.54 9.20 -2.86
CA MET A 1 -3.53 9.22 -1.81
C MET A 1 -3.21 8.15 -0.79
N HIS A 2 -3.43 8.46 0.48
CA HIS A 2 -2.98 7.60 1.57
C HIS A 2 -4.10 6.75 2.19
N GLN A 3 -5.12 6.43 1.42
CA GLN A 3 -6.23 5.60 1.89
C GLN A 3 -6.40 4.38 0.99
N ALA A 4 -6.64 3.23 1.61
CA ALA A 4 -6.80 1.95 0.90
C ALA A 4 -7.87 2.02 -0.19
N GLU A 5 -8.97 2.70 0.07
CA GLU A 5 -10.07 2.88 -0.88
C GLU A 5 -9.62 3.53 -2.19
N TYR A 6 -8.83 4.59 -2.08
CA TYR A 6 -8.35 5.32 -3.25
C TYR A 6 -7.28 4.54 -4.00
N VAL A 7 -6.41 3.86 -3.28
CA VAL A 7 -5.38 3.02 -3.89
C VAL A 7 -6.02 1.85 -4.64
N LEU A 8 -7.06 1.24 -4.07
CA LEU A 8 -7.83 0.19 -4.76
C LEU A 8 -8.40 0.70 -6.09
N ARG A 9 -9.01 1.87 -6.08
CA ARG A 9 -9.56 2.49 -7.28
C ARG A 9 -8.47 2.77 -8.31
N ASP A 10 -7.38 3.39 -7.87
CA ASP A 10 -6.30 3.76 -8.77
C ASP A 10 -5.58 2.53 -9.32
N PHE A 11 -5.42 1.48 -8.51
CA PHE A 11 -4.89 0.21 -8.96
C PHE A 11 -5.74 -0.42 -10.06
N ASN A 12 -7.04 -0.54 -9.84
CA ASN A 12 -7.95 -1.09 -10.84
C ASN A 12 -7.93 -0.30 -12.15
N ASN A 13 -7.88 1.02 -12.05
CA ASN A 13 -7.78 1.87 -13.24
C ASN A 13 -6.45 1.69 -13.96
N SER A 14 -5.37 1.53 -13.21
CA SER A 14 -4.03 1.34 -13.78
C SER A 14 -3.91 -0.01 -14.51
N VAL A 15 -4.39 -1.10 -13.91
CA VAL A 15 -4.26 -2.43 -14.54
C VAL A 15 -5.05 -2.53 -15.84
N LYS A 16 -6.15 -1.77 -15.99
CA LYS A 16 -6.90 -1.73 -17.24
C LYS A 16 -6.11 -1.14 -18.40
N CYS A 17 -5.13 -0.29 -18.09
CA CYS A 17 -4.30 0.39 -19.07
C CYS A 17 -2.95 -0.29 -19.31
N LEU A 18 -2.61 -1.33 -18.54
CA LEU A 18 -1.33 -2.00 -18.64
C LEU A 18 -1.37 -3.13 -19.65
N ASN A 19 -0.25 -3.25 -20.38
CA ASN A 19 0.05 -4.46 -21.12
C ASN A 19 0.58 -5.53 -20.16
N LYS A 20 0.55 -6.79 -20.56
CA LYS A 20 1.18 -7.87 -19.80
C LYS A 20 2.65 -7.55 -19.55
N GLY A 21 3.07 -7.70 -18.30
CA GLY A 21 4.41 -7.31 -17.87
C GLY A 21 4.54 -5.84 -17.50
N GLY A 22 3.44 -5.09 -17.50
CA GLY A 22 3.44 -3.69 -17.07
C GLY A 22 3.76 -3.54 -15.59
N LEU A 23 4.29 -2.36 -15.24
CA LEU A 23 4.76 -2.06 -13.89
C LEU A 23 3.86 -1.04 -13.21
N ILE A 24 3.61 -1.26 -11.91
CA ILE A 24 2.94 -0.30 -11.03
C ILE A 24 3.82 -0.08 -9.82
N PHE A 25 3.93 1.17 -9.37
CA PHE A 25 4.65 1.52 -8.16
C PHE A 25 3.65 2.05 -7.13
N LEU A 26 3.70 1.49 -5.93
CA LEU A 26 2.88 1.92 -4.79
C LEU A 26 3.78 2.53 -3.73
N ASP A 27 3.48 3.75 -3.33
CA ASP A 27 4.21 4.46 -2.30
C ASP A 27 3.59 4.24 -0.92
N ASP A 28 4.36 4.50 0.14
CA ASP A 28 3.90 4.47 1.53
C ASP A 28 3.29 3.13 1.95
N VAL A 29 3.88 2.04 1.48
CA VAL A 29 3.35 0.69 1.75
C VAL A 29 3.78 0.13 3.10
N LEU A 30 4.73 0.78 3.78
CA LEU A 30 5.34 0.25 5.01
C LEU A 30 5.36 1.33 6.11
N PRO A 31 4.27 1.49 6.86
CA PRO A 31 4.27 2.38 8.01
C PRO A 31 5.29 1.95 9.07
N ILE A 32 5.91 2.90 9.74
CA ILE A 32 6.90 2.64 10.78
C ILE A 32 6.22 2.24 12.10
N ASN A 33 5.04 2.78 12.35
CA ASN A 33 4.28 2.52 13.57
C ASN A 33 2.78 2.56 13.31
N GLU A 34 2.00 2.16 14.32
CA GLU A 34 0.56 2.12 14.24
C GLU A 34 -0.09 3.47 13.93
N ARG A 35 0.49 4.54 14.48
CA ARG A 35 -0.05 5.89 14.32
C ARG A 35 0.01 6.36 12.87
N GLU A 36 1.07 6.02 12.15
CA GLU A 36 1.24 6.42 10.75
C GLU A 36 0.21 5.79 9.82
N GLN A 37 -0.31 4.62 10.17
CA GLN A 37 -1.20 3.88 9.29
C GLN A 37 -2.68 4.23 9.46
N ASN A 38 -3.01 5.17 10.32
CA ASN A 38 -4.41 5.58 10.47
C ASN A 38 -4.97 6.11 9.16
N LYS A 39 -6.24 5.79 8.91
CA LYS A 39 -6.92 6.22 7.68
C LYS A 39 -6.90 7.73 7.51
N ILE A 40 -6.98 8.46 8.62
CA ILE A 40 -6.95 9.91 8.65
C ILE A 40 -5.74 10.34 9.49
N PRO A 41 -4.97 11.36 9.05
CA PRO A 41 -3.83 11.82 9.83
C PRO A 41 -4.31 12.37 11.19
N ILE A 42 -3.58 12.02 12.26
CA ILE A 42 -3.97 12.41 13.61
C ILE A 42 -3.69 13.87 13.85
N LYS A 43 -2.59 14.40 13.31
CA LYS A 43 -2.17 15.77 13.60
C LYS A 43 -1.58 16.48 12.39
N HIS A 44 -2.41 17.25 11.73
CA HIS A 44 -1.99 18.24 10.74
C HIS A 44 -2.52 19.60 11.19
N ALA A 45 -1.74 20.65 10.98
CA ALA A 45 -2.14 22.01 11.33
C ALA A 45 -2.06 22.91 10.10
N TYR A 46 -3.11 23.64 9.85
CA TYR A 46 -3.20 24.60 8.75
C TYR A 46 -3.36 26.01 9.29
N GLU A 47 -2.77 26.97 8.60
CA GLU A 47 -2.91 28.40 8.89
C GLU A 47 -3.17 29.11 7.55
N ASN A 48 -4.28 29.84 7.48
CA ASN A 48 -4.71 30.52 6.25
C ASN A 48 -4.76 29.58 5.01
N GLY A 49 -5.19 28.33 5.23
CA GLY A 49 -5.26 27.32 4.16
C GLY A 49 -3.91 26.70 3.79
N ILE A 50 -2.83 27.09 4.46
CA ILE A 50 -1.49 26.57 4.20
C ILE A 50 -1.10 25.57 5.30
N LEU A 51 -0.61 24.40 4.88
CA LEU A 51 -0.14 23.39 5.80
C LEU A 51 1.13 23.86 6.50
N LYS A 52 1.05 24.07 7.82
CA LYS A 52 2.18 24.52 8.67
C LYS A 52 2.85 23.37 9.41
N TYR A 53 2.10 22.33 9.75
CA TYR A 53 2.62 21.17 10.43
C TYR A 53 2.02 19.90 9.81
N ARG A 54 2.89 18.93 9.53
CA ARG A 54 2.48 17.65 8.98
C ARG A 54 3.14 16.53 9.78
N GLU A 55 2.31 15.73 10.44
CA GLU A 55 2.77 14.50 11.05
C GLU A 55 3.09 13.47 9.95
N PRO A 56 4.18 12.68 10.08
CA PRO A 56 4.42 11.57 9.17
C PRO A 56 3.21 10.64 9.13
N TRP A 57 2.77 10.29 7.91
CA TRP A 57 1.53 9.57 7.73
C TRP A 57 1.55 8.78 6.42
N THR A 58 1.33 7.46 6.51
CA THR A 58 1.20 6.58 5.34
C THR A 58 -0.25 6.29 5.00
N GLY A 59 -1.17 6.55 5.93
CA GLY A 59 -2.53 6.09 5.81
C GLY A 59 -2.62 4.56 5.86
N ASP A 60 -3.75 4.02 5.50
CA ASP A 60 -4.01 2.58 5.57
C ASP A 60 -3.78 1.85 4.23
N VAL A 61 -2.89 2.40 3.39
CA VAL A 61 -2.50 1.80 2.10
C VAL A 61 -2.04 0.35 2.28
N TRP A 62 -1.33 0.04 3.36
CA TRP A 62 -0.82 -1.30 3.63
C TRP A 62 -1.92 -2.37 3.64
N LYS A 63 -3.12 -2.00 4.03
CA LYS A 63 -4.25 -2.93 4.06
C LYS A 63 -4.64 -3.40 2.66
N PHE A 64 -4.65 -2.49 1.71
CA PHE A 64 -4.87 -2.85 0.31
C PHE A 64 -3.75 -3.75 -0.21
N VAL A 65 -2.50 -3.40 0.06
CA VAL A 65 -1.35 -4.19 -0.38
C VAL A 65 -1.38 -5.59 0.21
N TYR A 66 -1.71 -5.70 1.49
CA TYR A 66 -1.86 -7.00 2.14
C TYR A 66 -2.92 -7.86 1.44
N TYR A 67 -4.09 -7.29 1.19
CA TYR A 67 -5.15 -7.98 0.46
C TYR A 67 -4.68 -8.44 -0.91
N LEU A 68 -4.04 -7.55 -1.65
CA LEU A 68 -3.55 -7.82 -2.99
C LEU A 68 -2.55 -8.97 -3.02
N LEU A 69 -1.54 -8.94 -2.17
CA LEU A 69 -0.51 -9.98 -2.13
C LEU A 69 -1.06 -11.31 -1.62
N LYS A 70 -1.97 -11.26 -0.66
CA LYS A 70 -2.56 -12.45 -0.07
C LYS A 70 -3.46 -13.20 -1.06
N ASN A 71 -4.25 -12.47 -1.86
CA ASN A 71 -5.26 -13.07 -2.72
C ASN A 71 -4.86 -13.15 -4.19
N ASN A 72 -3.90 -12.33 -4.64
CA ASN A 72 -3.50 -12.24 -6.04
C ASN A 72 -1.98 -12.33 -6.23
N GLY A 73 -1.25 -12.79 -5.23
CA GLY A 73 0.21 -12.86 -5.28
C GLY A 73 0.75 -13.72 -6.41
N ASP A 74 0.00 -14.73 -6.84
CA ASP A 74 0.34 -15.61 -7.96
C ASP A 74 0.27 -14.90 -9.32
N LYS A 75 -0.43 -13.76 -9.39
CA LYS A 75 -0.58 -12.96 -10.60
C LYS A 75 0.40 -11.79 -10.68
N LEU A 76 1.28 -11.68 -9.70
CA LEU A 76 2.18 -10.55 -9.54
C LEU A 76 3.60 -11.02 -9.24
N ASN A 77 4.58 -10.24 -9.68
CA ASN A 77 5.90 -10.21 -9.05
C ASN A 77 6.03 -8.90 -8.31
N HIS A 78 6.62 -8.92 -7.14
CA HIS A 78 6.80 -7.67 -6.38
C HIS A 78 8.23 -7.52 -5.88
N LYS A 79 8.64 -6.27 -5.70
CA LYS A 79 9.93 -5.90 -5.13
C LYS A 79 9.74 -4.68 -4.24
N LEU A 80 10.21 -4.79 -3.01
CA LEU A 80 10.17 -3.69 -2.05
C LEU A 80 11.48 -2.89 -2.10
N PHE A 81 11.34 -1.58 -2.19
CA PHE A 81 12.44 -0.64 -2.04
C PHE A 81 12.26 0.11 -0.73
N THR A 82 13.24 0.04 0.14
CA THR A 82 13.23 0.75 1.42
C THR A 82 14.49 1.57 1.58
N HIS A 83 14.37 2.61 2.37
CA HIS A 83 15.48 3.44 2.82
C HIS A 83 15.18 3.89 4.25
N GLN A 84 16.21 4.31 4.97
CA GLN A 84 16.13 4.70 6.37
C GLN A 84 14.91 5.56 6.74
N ASN A 85 14.56 6.51 5.87
CA ASN A 85 13.48 7.46 6.10
C ASN A 85 12.27 7.27 5.19
N TYR A 86 12.25 6.21 4.39
CA TYR A 86 11.14 5.93 3.49
C TYR A 86 10.17 4.93 4.13
N ARG A 87 8.91 5.11 3.80
CA ARG A 87 7.84 4.19 4.18
C ARG A 87 7.62 3.13 3.11
N GLY A 88 8.66 2.86 2.33
CA GLY A 88 8.66 1.82 1.31
C GLY A 88 7.96 2.20 0.01
N VAL A 89 8.55 1.74 -1.08
CA VAL A 89 7.92 1.77 -2.40
C VAL A 89 7.85 0.35 -2.91
N LEU A 90 6.68 -0.10 -3.30
CA LEU A 90 6.48 -1.43 -3.82
C LEU A 90 6.36 -1.38 -5.35
N LYS A 91 7.25 -2.06 -6.03
CA LYS A 91 7.15 -2.28 -7.48
C LYS A 91 6.38 -3.57 -7.72
N LEU A 92 5.33 -3.48 -8.53
CA LEU A 92 4.53 -4.62 -8.96
C LEU A 92 4.71 -4.83 -10.46
N GLU A 93 4.99 -6.07 -10.85
CA GLU A 93 4.89 -6.52 -12.23
C GLU A 93 3.63 -7.37 -12.35
N VAL A 94 2.71 -6.97 -13.21
CA VAL A 94 1.44 -7.66 -13.40
C VAL A 94 1.62 -8.74 -14.45
N LYS A 95 1.48 -10.01 -14.05
CA LYS A 95 1.67 -11.18 -14.92
C LYS A 95 0.38 -11.67 -15.57
N ASP A 96 -0.76 -11.37 -14.96
CA ASP A 96 -2.06 -11.86 -15.41
C ASP A 96 -3.14 -10.86 -15.03
N ASN A 97 -4.35 -11.04 -15.53
CA ASN A 97 -5.45 -10.14 -15.27
C ASN A 97 -5.81 -10.12 -13.78
N ILE A 98 -5.90 -8.93 -13.22
CA ILE A 98 -6.34 -8.70 -11.85
C ILE A 98 -7.45 -7.66 -11.88
N GLU A 99 -8.55 -7.98 -11.23
CA GLU A 99 -9.61 -7.03 -10.97
C GLU A 99 -10.14 -7.28 -9.57
N ILE A 100 -10.07 -6.27 -8.72
CA ILE A 100 -10.55 -6.36 -7.35
C ILE A 100 -11.87 -5.60 -7.27
N SER A 101 -12.93 -6.31 -6.88
CA SER A 101 -14.23 -5.66 -6.74
C SER A 101 -14.15 -4.50 -5.74
N PRO A 102 -14.68 -3.33 -6.06
CA PRO A 102 -14.74 -2.21 -5.11
C PRO A 102 -15.44 -2.55 -3.79
N THR A 103 -16.31 -3.56 -3.79
CA THR A 103 -17.00 -4.00 -2.56
C THR A 103 -16.06 -4.65 -1.56
N MET A 104 -14.88 -5.08 -1.99
CA MET A 104 -13.87 -5.65 -1.10
C MET A 104 -13.28 -4.63 -0.13
N ILE A 105 -13.53 -3.34 -0.34
CA ILE A 105 -13.01 -2.32 0.57
C ILE A 105 -13.44 -2.55 2.01
N GLU A 106 -14.63 -3.07 2.24
CA GLU A 106 -15.12 -3.36 3.59
C GLU A 106 -14.25 -4.41 4.29
N GLU A 107 -13.86 -5.47 3.57
CA GLU A 107 -12.95 -6.50 4.10
C GLU A 107 -11.53 -5.94 4.29
N ILE A 108 -11.06 -5.16 3.32
CA ILE A 108 -9.74 -4.57 3.36
C ILE A 108 -9.60 -3.66 4.59
N GLU A 109 -10.57 -2.82 4.85
CA GLU A 109 -10.52 -1.89 5.98
C GLU A 109 -10.58 -2.58 7.34
N LYS A 110 -11.04 -3.83 7.41
CA LYS A 110 -11.10 -4.61 8.65
C LYS A 110 -9.75 -5.17 9.09
N PHE A 111 -8.73 -5.18 8.23
CA PHE A 111 -7.42 -5.58 8.68
C PHE A 111 -6.97 -4.70 9.85
N ASP A 112 -6.38 -5.34 10.86
CA ASP A 112 -5.98 -4.67 12.08
C ASP A 112 -4.47 -4.66 12.21
N TYR A 113 -3.93 -3.50 12.53
CA TYR A 113 -2.48 -3.32 12.66
C TYR A 113 -1.87 -4.31 13.68
N ASN A 114 -2.53 -4.49 14.82
CA ASN A 114 -1.99 -5.33 15.89
C ASN A 114 -2.00 -6.83 15.57
N THR A 115 -2.97 -7.30 14.79
CA THR A 115 -3.10 -8.73 14.47
C THR A 115 -2.55 -9.10 13.11
N ASP A 116 -2.60 -8.20 12.14
CA ASP A 116 -2.31 -8.51 10.74
C ASP A 116 -1.01 -7.92 10.21
N PHE A 117 -0.50 -6.86 10.81
CA PHE A 117 0.63 -6.14 10.23
C PHE A 117 1.89 -6.99 10.14
N ASN A 118 2.18 -7.82 11.15
CA ASN A 118 3.34 -8.72 11.09
C ASN A 118 3.21 -9.77 9.98
N LYS A 119 2.01 -10.29 9.77
CA LYS A 119 1.72 -11.21 8.66
C LYS A 119 1.92 -10.53 7.32
N TYR A 120 1.48 -9.29 7.21
CA TYR A 120 1.72 -8.47 6.02
C TYR A 120 3.21 -8.29 5.74
N LYS A 121 3.98 -7.92 6.76
CA LYS A 121 5.43 -7.74 6.62
C LYS A 121 6.11 -9.01 6.14
N GLN A 122 5.75 -10.15 6.71
CA GLN A 122 6.29 -11.44 6.28
C GLN A 122 5.97 -11.72 4.82
N LEU A 123 4.73 -11.50 4.41
CA LEU A 123 4.30 -11.70 3.03
C LEU A 123 5.01 -10.74 2.08
N LEU A 124 5.15 -9.49 2.48
CA LEU A 124 5.83 -8.46 1.70
C LEU A 124 7.30 -8.82 1.46
N MET A 125 7.97 -9.41 2.44
CA MET A 125 9.39 -9.78 2.37
C MET A 125 9.64 -11.13 1.71
N THR A 126 8.69 -12.06 1.73
CA THR A 126 8.89 -13.45 1.31
C THR A 126 9.31 -13.58 -0.15
N ASN A 127 8.68 -12.83 -1.05
CA ASN A 127 8.96 -12.87 -2.49
C ASN A 127 9.77 -11.67 -2.96
N THR A 128 10.37 -10.95 -2.04
CA THR A 128 11.22 -9.81 -2.35
C THR A 128 12.62 -10.29 -2.60
N LEU A 129 13.05 -10.30 -3.84
CA LEU A 129 14.39 -10.75 -4.23
C LEU A 129 15.47 -9.84 -3.68
N ASN A 130 15.18 -8.55 -3.58
CA ASN A 130 16.11 -7.56 -3.05
C ASN A 130 15.33 -6.45 -2.34
N THR A 131 15.77 -6.15 -1.14
CA THR A 131 15.38 -4.93 -0.44
C THR A 131 16.57 -3.98 -0.56
N ILE A 132 16.32 -2.76 -1.01
CA ILE A 132 17.36 -1.74 -1.17
C ILE A 132 17.16 -0.71 -0.07
N ASP A 133 18.16 -0.56 0.75
CA ASP A 133 18.18 0.45 1.80
C ASP A 133 18.73 1.78 1.28
#